data_253a44535f2de03c6866c79ab9f718e6
#
_entry.id   253a44535f2de03c6866c79ab9f718e6
#
_cell.length_a   1.000
_cell.length_b   1.000
_cell.length_c   1.000
_cell.angle_alpha   90.00
_cell.angle_beta   90.00
_cell.angle_gamma   90.00
#
_symmetry.space_group_name_H-M   'P 1'
#
loop_
_entity.id
_entity.type
_entity.pdbx_description
1 polymer ?
#
loop_
_entity_poly.entity_id
_entity_poly.type
_entity_poly.pdbx_seq_one_letter_code
_entity_poly.pdbx_strand_id
1 'polypeptide(L)' 'MTAKLAETQLWQQNMASLIRSGLFSKAVTGELNGLYTVIGVYVDETRSAPLAKYSDLRRATDAANLVNRLAATRQLIESN' A
#
# COMPACT_ATOMS: atom_id res chain seq x y z
N MET A 1 -17.93 11.04 5.76
CA MET A 1 -18.34 11.30 4.43
C MET A 1 -17.92 10.21 3.47
N THR A 2 -18.82 9.80 2.62
CA THR A 2 -18.56 8.70 1.72
C THR A 2 -17.52 9.01 0.66
N ALA A 3 -17.36 10.29 0.28
CA ALA A 3 -16.38 10.65 -0.73
C ALA A 3 -14.98 10.27 -0.32
N LYS A 4 -14.65 10.44 0.95
CA LYS A 4 -13.33 10.09 1.43
C LYS A 4 -13.09 8.60 1.38
N LEU A 5 -14.10 7.82 1.75
CA LEU A 5 -14.00 6.37 1.68
C LEU A 5 -13.88 5.90 0.24
N ALA A 6 -14.58 6.57 -0.68
CA ALA A 6 -14.53 6.19 -2.08
C ALA A 6 -13.14 6.41 -2.70
N GLU A 7 -12.34 7.31 -2.12
CA GLU A 7 -11.01 7.54 -2.64
C GLU A 7 -10.02 6.46 -2.24
N THR A 8 -10.35 5.68 -1.23
CA THR A 8 -9.48 4.58 -0.82
C THR A 8 -9.82 3.37 -1.68
N GLN A 9 -8.90 2.98 -2.52
CA GLN A 9 -9.11 1.88 -3.45
C GLN A 9 -9.16 0.56 -2.71
N LEU A 10 -9.91 -0.38 -3.27
CA LEU A 10 -10.01 -1.70 -2.68
C LEU A 10 -8.65 -2.38 -2.59
N TRP A 11 -7.79 -2.18 -3.59
CA TRP A 11 -6.47 -2.80 -3.57
C TRP A 11 -5.64 -2.30 -2.38
N GLN A 12 -5.83 -1.04 -1.98
CA GLN A 12 -5.11 -0.49 -0.83
C GLN A 12 -5.53 -1.18 0.46
N GLN A 13 -6.81 -1.43 0.61
CA GLN A 13 -7.32 -2.13 1.78
C GLN A 13 -6.86 -3.59 1.82
N ASN A 14 -6.87 -4.24 0.66
CA ASN A 14 -6.40 -5.62 0.57
C ASN A 14 -4.91 -5.70 0.89
N MET A 15 -4.13 -4.75 0.40
CA MET A 15 -2.71 -4.71 0.66
C MET A 15 -2.43 -4.50 2.14
N ALA A 16 -3.16 -3.58 2.77
CA ALA A 16 -3.02 -3.34 4.20
C ALA A 16 -3.33 -4.61 5.00
N SER A 17 -4.35 -5.33 4.57
CA SER A 17 -4.72 -6.59 5.22
C SER A 17 -3.59 -7.62 5.09
N LEU A 18 -2.93 -7.68 3.94
CA LEU A 18 -1.83 -8.62 3.73
C LEU A 18 -0.61 -8.23 4.55
N ILE A 19 -0.40 -6.94 4.78
CA ILE A 19 0.66 -6.50 5.68
C ILE A 19 0.35 -6.95 7.12
N ARG A 20 -0.88 -6.75 7.54
CA ARG A 20 -1.29 -7.16 8.89
C ARG A 20 -1.19 -8.67 9.09
N SER A 21 -1.44 -9.43 8.04
CA SER A 21 -1.38 -10.89 8.12
C SER A 21 0.04 -11.44 8.08
N GLY A 22 1.02 -10.59 7.77
CA GLY A 22 2.43 -11.02 7.75
C GLY A 22 2.93 -11.50 6.41
N LEU A 23 2.13 -11.39 5.35
CA LEU A 23 2.60 -11.76 4.02
C LEU A 23 3.56 -10.71 3.47
N PHE A 24 3.20 -9.43 3.62
CA PHE A 24 4.07 -8.33 3.24
C PHE A 24 4.55 -7.61 4.48
N SER A 25 5.77 -7.06 4.41
CA SER A 25 6.27 -6.23 5.50
C SER A 25 5.87 -4.78 5.34
N LYS A 26 5.74 -4.31 4.09
CA LYS A 26 5.38 -2.91 3.82
C LYS A 26 5.10 -2.71 2.34
N ALA A 27 4.63 -1.52 2.02
CA ALA A 27 4.50 -1.06 0.63
C ALA A 27 5.56 0.00 0.36
N VAL A 28 6.11 -0.02 -0.84
CA VAL A 28 7.12 0.96 -1.27
C VAL A 28 6.80 1.43 -2.67
N THR A 29 7.47 2.50 -3.11
CA THR A 29 7.34 2.97 -4.47
C THR A 29 8.46 2.40 -5.34
N GLY A 30 8.18 2.25 -6.61
CA GLY A 30 9.15 1.84 -7.61
C GLY A 30 8.91 2.61 -8.89
N GLU A 31 9.68 2.29 -9.92
CA GLU A 31 9.55 2.92 -11.22
C GLU A 31 9.60 1.85 -12.29
N LEU A 32 8.72 1.98 -13.30
CA LEU A 32 8.68 1.03 -14.41
C LEU A 32 8.22 1.77 -15.66
N ASN A 33 9.10 1.81 -16.67
CA ASN A 33 8.78 2.40 -17.98
C ASN A 33 8.23 3.83 -17.85
N GLY A 34 8.85 4.64 -16.99
CA GLY A 34 8.47 6.03 -16.84
C GLY A 34 7.27 6.27 -15.95
N LEU A 35 6.69 5.22 -15.40
CA LEU A 35 5.60 5.34 -14.44
C LEU A 35 6.09 5.01 -13.05
N TYR A 36 5.45 5.58 -12.06
CA TYR A 36 5.75 5.30 -10.65
C TYR A 36 4.75 4.29 -10.12
N THR A 37 5.26 3.30 -9.40
CA THR A 37 4.45 2.15 -9.01
C THR A 37 4.42 2.01 -7.50
N VAL A 38 3.41 1.27 -7.01
CA VAL A 38 3.37 0.82 -5.63
C VAL A 38 3.59 -0.68 -5.64
N ILE A 39 4.54 -1.13 -4.85
CA ILE A 39 5.00 -2.52 -4.82
C ILE A 39 4.95 -3.01 -3.39
N GLY A 40 4.53 -4.26 -3.20
CA GLY A 40 4.59 -4.90 -1.89
C GLY A 40 5.94 -5.55 -1.68
N VAL A 41 6.48 -5.43 -0.48
CA VAL A 41 7.71 -6.10 -0.09
C VAL A 41 7.34 -7.28 0.79
N TYR A 42 7.64 -8.49 0.31
CA TYR A 42 7.37 -9.69 1.08
C TYR A 42 8.28 -9.75 2.30
N VAL A 43 7.90 -10.57 3.28
CA VAL A 43 8.69 -10.67 4.51
C VAL A 43 10.08 -11.22 4.27
N ASP A 44 10.31 -11.94 3.17
CA ASP A 44 11.65 -12.41 2.80
C ASP A 44 12.42 -11.38 1.97
N GLU A 45 11.88 -10.16 1.87
CA GLU A 45 12.48 -9.01 1.19
C GLU A 45 12.40 -9.03 -0.33
N THR A 46 11.78 -10.05 -0.91
CA THR A 46 11.49 -10.02 -2.33
C THR A 46 10.32 -9.08 -2.58
N ARG A 47 10.15 -8.67 -3.83
CA ARG A 47 9.15 -7.68 -4.20
C ARG A 47 8.10 -8.26 -5.11
N SER A 48 6.87 -7.81 -4.92
CA SER A 48 5.76 -8.23 -5.76
C SER A 48 5.82 -7.51 -7.10
N ALA A 49 4.95 -7.95 -8.02
CA ALA A 49 4.68 -7.17 -9.22
C ALA A 49 4.01 -5.86 -8.82
N PRO A 50 4.04 -4.85 -9.69
CA PRO A 50 3.39 -3.58 -9.38
C PRO A 50 1.91 -3.77 -9.14
N LEU A 51 1.42 -3.17 -8.06
CA LEU A 51 0.01 -3.25 -7.67
C LEU A 51 -0.78 -2.06 -8.19
N ALA A 52 -0.12 -0.93 -8.42
CA ALA A 52 -0.74 0.26 -8.96
C ALA A 52 0.32 1.06 -9.69
N LYS A 53 -0.11 1.88 -10.65
CA LYS A 53 0.79 2.71 -11.44
C LYS A 53 0.26 4.12 -11.48
N TYR A 54 1.18 5.08 -11.36
CA TYR A 54 0.84 6.50 -11.37
C TYR A 54 1.83 7.24 -12.26
N SER A 55 1.38 8.34 -12.86
CA SER A 55 2.27 9.18 -13.66
C SER A 55 3.08 10.16 -12.80
N ASP A 56 2.78 10.22 -11.52
CA ASP A 56 3.33 11.22 -10.60
C ASP A 56 3.89 10.49 -9.38
N LEU A 57 5.17 10.75 -9.08
CA LEU A 57 5.83 10.13 -7.92
C LEU A 57 5.10 10.46 -6.63
N ARG A 58 4.61 11.69 -6.50
CA ARG A 58 3.92 12.08 -5.28
C ARG A 58 2.70 11.21 -5.04
N ARG A 59 1.93 10.94 -6.10
CA ARG A 59 0.75 10.09 -5.97
C ARG A 59 1.11 8.68 -5.57
N ALA A 60 2.17 8.14 -6.16
CA ALA A 60 2.61 6.80 -5.81
C ALA A 60 3.07 6.75 -4.35
N THR A 61 3.83 7.77 -3.93
CA THR A 61 4.31 7.84 -2.55
C THR A 61 3.15 7.96 -1.57
N ASP A 62 2.16 8.80 -1.89
CA ASP A 62 0.99 8.96 -1.03
C ASP A 62 0.21 7.66 -0.93
N ALA A 63 0.08 6.93 -2.04
CA ALA A 63 -0.64 5.67 -2.03
C ALA A 63 0.08 4.63 -1.18
N ALA A 64 1.41 4.53 -1.31
CA ALA A 64 2.17 3.59 -0.50
C ALA A 64 2.09 3.95 0.99
N ASN A 65 2.19 5.23 1.30
CA ASN A 65 2.09 5.69 2.68
C ASN A 65 0.71 5.42 3.26
N LEU A 66 -0.33 5.59 2.45
CA LEU A 66 -1.69 5.30 2.89
C LEU A 66 -1.85 3.82 3.23
N VAL A 67 -1.33 2.94 2.40
CA VAL A 67 -1.39 1.50 2.66
C VAL A 67 -0.70 1.18 3.98
N ASN A 68 0.49 1.73 4.18
CA ASN A 68 1.26 1.45 5.40
C ASN A 68 0.53 1.98 6.63
N ARG A 69 -0.09 3.16 6.51
CA ARG A 69 -0.86 3.73 7.61
C ARG A 69 -2.11 2.93 7.94
N LEU A 70 -2.81 2.47 6.90
CA LEU A 70 -4.01 1.65 7.11
C LEU A 70 -3.65 0.39 7.88
N ALA A 71 -2.55 -0.24 7.52
CA ALA A 71 -2.11 -1.45 8.20
C ALA A 71 -1.76 -1.18 9.65
N ALA A 72 -1.02 -0.10 9.91
CA ALA A 72 -0.59 0.24 11.26
C ALA A 72 -1.77 0.65 12.15
N THR A 73 -2.67 1.46 11.60
CA THR A 73 -3.82 1.94 12.36
C THR A 73 -4.70 0.78 12.78
N ARG A 74 -4.95 -0.15 11.86
CA ARG A 74 -5.78 -1.29 12.17
C ARG A 74 -5.13 -2.16 13.23
N GLN A 75 -3.81 -2.31 13.14
CA GLN A 75 -3.07 -3.09 14.11
C GLN A 75 -3.18 -2.50 15.52
N LEU A 76 -3.09 -1.17 15.61
CA LEU A 76 -3.21 -0.50 16.90
C LEU A 76 -4.61 -0.70 17.48
N ILE A 77 -5.63 -0.60 16.66
CA ILE A 77 -7.00 -0.79 17.11
C ILE A 77 -7.19 -2.21 17.63
N GLU A 78 -6.65 -3.18 16.95
CA GLU A 78 -6.79 -4.58 17.34
C GLU A 78 -6.01 -4.91 18.59
N SER A 79 -4.94 -4.17 18.86
CA SER A 79 -4.14 -4.38 20.06
C SER A 79 -4.83 -3.89 21.31
N ASN A 80 -5.75 -2.98 21.17
CA ASN A 80 -6.46 -2.43 22.31
C ASN A 80 -7.68 -3.26 22.66
#